data_1b2b947668730e1802b48e481b2ed5c2
#
_entry.id   1b2b947668730e1802b48e481b2ed5c2
#
_cell.length_a   1.000
_cell.length_b   1.000
_cell.length_c   1.000
_cell.angle_alpha   90.00
_cell.angle_beta   90.00
_cell.angle_gamma   90.00
#
_symmetry.space_group_name_H-M   'P 1'
#
loop_
_entity.id
_entity.type
_entity.pdbx_description
1 polymer ?
#
loop_
_entity_poly.entity_id
_entity_poly.type
_entity_poly.pdbx_seq_one_letter_code
_entity_poly.pdbx_strand_id
1 'polypeptide(L)'
;LVILILTTLIFIDNQHLFYGSEDSVIYTYLNSFANGEIGSGYGAASINRTPRLDLEPGDIVLGGWPHCAYGRFSHAGIYVGNNKVLEGFVDYGLSVQDLSHYLEYNEFCLLRVNASPEVKEKAVAYALGHQGQMFYPAAFKQGDRFWNCTKIIWEAYKLQGIDLDPINDLWMAPQSLCASSSVEIIYEKGL
;
A
#
# COMPACT_ATOMS: atom_id res chain seq x y z
N LEU A 1 28.69 22.34 15.72
CA LEU A 1 28.14 23.26 14.73
C LEU A 1 27.73 22.54 13.43
N VAL A 2 28.63 21.79 12.77
CA VAL A 2 28.35 21.08 11.49
C VAL A 2 27.16 20.12 11.65
N ILE A 3 27.12 19.29 12.70
CA ILE A 3 26.03 18.36 12.97
C ILE A 3 24.69 19.10 13.09
N LEU A 4 24.66 20.19 13.83
CA LEU A 4 23.45 21.00 14.02
C LEU A 4 22.94 21.56 12.69
N ILE A 5 23.86 22.09 11.87
CA ILE A 5 23.51 22.61 10.54
C ILE A 5 22.94 21.51 9.64
N LEU A 6 23.59 20.34 9.60
CA LEU A 6 23.12 19.21 8.80
C LEU A 6 21.75 18.71 9.28
N THR A 7 21.56 18.57 10.60
CA THR A 7 20.27 18.18 11.16
C THR A 7 19.17 19.18 10.80
N THR A 8 19.49 20.48 10.89
CA THR A 8 18.52 21.53 10.51
C THR A 8 18.20 21.49 9.03
N LEU A 9 19.18 21.30 8.16
CA LEU A 9 18.96 21.20 6.71
C LEU A 9 18.12 19.96 6.36
N ILE A 10 18.43 18.81 6.97
CA ILE A 10 17.65 17.57 6.79
C ILE A 10 16.21 17.78 7.27
N PHE A 11 16.01 18.45 8.42
CA PHE A 11 14.67 18.72 8.93
C PHE A 11 13.89 19.68 8.00
N ILE A 12 14.54 20.74 7.50
CA ILE A 12 13.90 21.68 6.56
C ILE A 12 13.52 20.98 5.25
N ASP A 13 14.41 20.15 4.72
CA ASP A 13 14.19 19.42 3.48
C ASP A 13 13.05 18.40 3.61
N ASN A 14 12.89 17.82 4.79
CA ASN A 14 11.88 16.81 5.08
C ASN A 14 10.71 17.34 5.93
N GLN A 15 10.55 18.66 6.08
CA GLN A 15 9.48 19.23 6.91
C GLN A 15 8.08 18.81 6.44
N HIS A 16 7.88 18.53 5.14
CA HIS A 16 6.63 18.05 4.59
C HIS A 16 6.18 16.71 5.18
N LEU A 17 7.12 15.88 5.66
CA LEU A 17 6.82 14.60 6.33
C LEU A 17 6.27 14.79 7.75
N PHE A 18 6.57 15.93 8.39
CA PHE A 18 6.16 16.23 9.78
C PHE A 18 4.96 17.16 9.86
N TYR A 19 4.83 18.08 8.92
CA TYR A 19 3.74 19.07 8.87
C TYR A 19 2.77 18.82 7.72
N GLY A 20 2.98 17.75 6.99
CA GLY A 20 2.11 17.31 5.90
C GLY A 20 0.75 16.87 6.41
N SER A 21 -0.13 16.60 5.48
CA SER A 21 -1.51 16.21 5.70
C SER A 21 -1.68 15.07 6.72
N GLU A 22 -2.89 14.94 7.26
CA GLU A 22 -3.31 13.80 8.09
C GLU A 22 -3.05 12.44 7.40
N ASP A 23 -2.80 12.46 6.09
CA ASP A 23 -2.46 11.30 5.25
C ASP A 23 -0.98 10.89 5.34
N SER A 24 -0.10 11.66 6.00
CA SER A 24 1.31 11.28 6.12
C SER A 24 1.46 10.05 7.03
N VAL A 25 2.37 9.15 6.63
CA VAL A 25 2.64 7.93 7.40
C VAL A 25 3.16 8.25 8.80
N ILE A 26 4.00 9.27 8.94
CA ILE A 26 4.53 9.70 10.24
C ILE A 26 3.40 10.19 11.15
N TYR A 27 2.49 11.03 10.64
CA TYR A 27 1.35 11.52 11.40
C TYR A 27 0.46 10.38 11.86
N THR A 28 0.10 9.48 10.93
CA THR A 28 -0.73 8.29 11.21
C THR A 28 -0.09 7.42 12.30
N TYR A 29 1.21 7.12 12.17
CA TYR A 29 1.94 6.32 13.17
C TYR A 29 1.99 6.97 14.55
N LEU A 30 2.27 8.26 14.63
CA LEU A 30 2.34 8.98 15.90
C LEU A 30 0.98 9.02 16.59
N ASN A 31 -0.09 9.24 15.82
CA ASN A 31 -1.45 9.24 16.35
C ASN A 31 -1.88 7.85 16.84
N SER A 32 -1.63 6.81 16.07
CA SER A 32 -1.92 5.43 16.45
C SER A 32 -1.12 5.00 17.67
N PHE A 33 0.17 5.33 17.71
CA PHE A 33 1.02 5.06 18.89
C PHE A 33 0.50 5.73 20.15
N ALA A 34 0.03 6.97 20.07
CA ALA A 34 -0.60 7.68 21.19
C ALA A 34 -1.86 6.97 21.71
N ASN A 35 -2.54 6.23 20.85
CA ASN A 35 -3.71 5.41 21.18
C ASN A 35 -3.36 3.95 21.58
N GLY A 36 -2.07 3.61 21.66
CA GLY A 36 -1.59 2.27 22.01
C GLY A 36 -1.66 1.24 20.86
N GLU A 37 -1.83 1.71 19.64
CA GLU A 37 -1.90 0.87 18.44
C GLU A 37 -0.50 0.68 17.85
N ILE A 38 -0.06 -0.58 17.75
CA ILE A 38 1.29 -0.93 17.31
C ILE A 38 1.21 -2.10 16.31
N GLY A 39 1.90 -1.98 15.16
CA GLY A 39 1.98 -3.04 14.16
C GLY A 39 0.81 -3.09 13.19
N SER A 40 0.54 -4.26 12.62
CA SER A 40 -0.42 -4.44 11.52
C SER A 40 -1.89 -4.56 11.93
N GLY A 41 -2.17 -4.34 13.22
CA GLY A 41 -3.50 -4.51 13.77
C GLY A 41 -3.85 -5.97 14.08
N TYR A 42 -5.01 -6.16 14.68
CA TYR A 42 -5.54 -7.47 15.04
C TYR A 42 -7.08 -7.43 15.08
N GLY A 43 -7.70 -8.57 14.86
CA GLY A 43 -9.15 -8.69 14.90
C GLY A 43 -9.61 -10.14 14.72
N ALA A 44 -10.90 -10.35 14.82
CA ALA A 44 -11.49 -11.63 14.43
C ALA A 44 -11.67 -11.66 12.92
N ALA A 45 -11.32 -12.77 12.29
CA ALA A 45 -11.55 -12.96 10.87
C ALA A 45 -13.01 -12.66 10.49
N SER A 46 -13.19 -11.85 9.48
CA SER A 46 -14.50 -11.48 8.95
C SER A 46 -14.76 -12.29 7.69
N ILE A 47 -15.98 -12.81 7.54
CA ILE A 47 -16.35 -13.46 6.29
C ILE A 47 -17.02 -12.43 5.41
N ASN A 48 -16.27 -11.87 4.50
CA ASN A 48 -16.80 -10.99 3.47
C ASN A 48 -17.31 -11.83 2.30
N ARG A 49 -18.42 -11.41 1.71
CA ARG A 49 -18.80 -11.94 0.41
C ARG A 49 -18.03 -11.16 -0.65
N THR A 50 -17.41 -11.88 -1.59
CA THR A 50 -16.83 -11.22 -2.76
C THR A 50 -17.95 -10.47 -3.47
N PRO A 51 -17.86 -9.14 -3.57
CA PRO A 51 -18.79 -8.44 -4.44
C PRO A 51 -18.63 -9.00 -5.85
N ARG A 52 -19.72 -9.09 -6.59
CA ARG A 52 -19.67 -9.40 -8.03
C ARG A 52 -19.15 -8.18 -8.78
N LEU A 53 -17.85 -7.97 -8.68
CA LEU A 53 -17.16 -6.89 -9.38
C LEU A 53 -16.30 -7.54 -10.47
N ASP A 54 -16.37 -6.95 -11.64
CA ASP A 54 -15.44 -7.28 -12.72
C ASP A 54 -14.08 -6.67 -12.40
N LEU A 55 -13.26 -7.39 -11.59
CA LEU A 55 -11.89 -7.01 -11.33
C LEU A 55 -11.06 -7.17 -12.60
N GLU A 56 -10.29 -6.15 -12.92
CA GLU A 56 -9.35 -6.13 -14.02
C GLU A 56 -7.92 -6.32 -13.51
N PRO A 57 -7.04 -7.06 -14.22
CA PRO A 57 -5.63 -7.08 -13.88
C PRO A 57 -5.08 -5.65 -13.76
N GLY A 58 -4.37 -5.38 -12.66
CA GLY A 58 -3.93 -4.03 -12.29
C GLY A 58 -4.79 -3.33 -11.23
N ASP A 59 -6.01 -3.80 -10.96
CA ASP A 59 -6.77 -3.30 -9.83
C ASP A 59 -6.02 -3.59 -8.51
N ILE A 60 -6.23 -2.75 -7.51
CA ILE A 60 -5.55 -2.86 -6.22
C ILE A 60 -6.54 -3.38 -5.18
N VAL A 61 -6.09 -4.31 -4.36
CA VAL A 61 -6.87 -4.89 -3.28
C VAL A 61 -6.27 -4.47 -1.95
N LEU A 62 -7.09 -3.93 -1.06
CA LEU A 62 -6.69 -3.54 0.28
C LEU A 62 -7.42 -4.36 1.33
N GLY A 63 -6.68 -4.79 2.35
CA GLY A 63 -7.21 -5.46 3.53
C GLY A 63 -6.75 -4.78 4.81
N GLY A 64 -7.58 -4.74 5.84
CA GLY A 64 -7.25 -4.08 7.08
C GLY A 64 -7.77 -4.81 8.31
N TRP A 65 -6.94 -4.79 9.36
CA TRP A 65 -7.31 -5.18 10.70
C TRP A 65 -7.51 -3.96 11.60
N PRO A 66 -8.45 -3.96 12.55
CA PRO A 66 -8.55 -2.93 13.58
C PRO A 66 -7.24 -2.76 14.34
N HIS A 67 -7.04 -1.58 14.91
CA HIS A 67 -5.85 -1.25 15.72
C HIS A 67 -4.54 -1.30 14.95
N CYS A 68 -4.58 -1.03 13.65
CA CYS A 68 -3.39 -0.94 12.81
C CYS A 68 -2.69 0.42 13.00
N ALA A 69 -1.36 0.38 13.23
CA ALA A 69 -0.56 1.56 13.50
C ALA A 69 -0.40 2.50 12.29
N TYR A 70 -0.66 2.04 11.08
CA TYR A 70 -0.45 2.80 9.84
C TYR A 70 -1.72 3.04 9.03
N GLY A 71 -2.85 3.06 9.72
CA GLY A 71 -4.13 3.44 9.16
C GLY A 71 -5.15 2.30 9.10
N ARG A 72 -6.24 2.54 8.39
CA ARG A 72 -7.36 1.61 8.29
C ARG A 72 -7.01 0.31 7.56
N PHE A 73 -6.14 0.38 6.55
CA PHE A 73 -5.71 -0.78 5.78
C PHE A 73 -4.28 -1.16 6.18
N SER A 74 -4.09 -2.42 6.51
CA SER A 74 -2.81 -2.98 6.93
C SER A 74 -2.06 -3.70 5.81
N HIS A 75 -2.74 -4.00 4.71
CA HIS A 75 -2.17 -4.79 3.61
C HIS A 75 -2.70 -4.34 2.25
N ALA A 76 -1.90 -4.58 1.21
CA ALA A 76 -2.24 -4.27 -0.16
C ALA A 76 -1.70 -5.34 -1.13
N GLY A 77 -2.38 -5.50 -2.26
CA GLY A 77 -1.92 -6.34 -3.36
C GLY A 77 -2.41 -5.83 -4.70
N ILE A 78 -1.72 -6.22 -5.77
CA ILE A 78 -2.14 -5.94 -7.14
C ILE A 78 -2.82 -7.19 -7.72
N TYR A 79 -4.04 -7.02 -8.21
CA TYR A 79 -4.78 -8.10 -8.84
C TYR A 79 -4.15 -8.47 -10.19
N VAL A 80 -3.82 -9.75 -10.36
CA VAL A 80 -3.13 -10.26 -11.56
C VAL A 80 -4.03 -11.10 -12.46
N GLY A 81 -5.33 -11.17 -12.15
CA GLY A 81 -6.30 -12.00 -12.85
C GLY A 81 -6.51 -13.37 -12.20
N ASN A 82 -7.53 -14.10 -12.66
CA ASN A 82 -7.85 -15.48 -12.21
C ASN A 82 -7.97 -15.65 -10.70
N ASN A 83 -8.58 -14.68 -10.00
CA ASN A 83 -8.70 -14.63 -8.54
C ASN A 83 -7.35 -14.67 -7.82
N LYS A 84 -6.30 -14.14 -8.42
CA LYS A 84 -4.95 -14.07 -7.85
C LYS A 84 -4.51 -12.63 -7.65
N VAL A 85 -3.73 -12.43 -6.60
CA VAL A 85 -3.16 -11.15 -6.18
C VAL A 85 -1.66 -11.34 -5.97
N LEU A 86 -0.83 -10.48 -6.53
CA LEU A 86 0.57 -10.39 -6.12
C LEU A 86 0.66 -9.45 -4.93
N GLU A 87 1.30 -9.92 -3.87
CA GLU A 87 1.45 -9.23 -2.60
C GLU A 87 2.74 -9.63 -1.90
N GLY A 88 3.05 -9.03 -0.76
CA GLY A 88 4.26 -9.34 -0.03
C GLY A 88 3.99 -9.68 1.43
N PHE A 89 4.60 -10.75 1.91
CA PHE A 89 4.58 -11.17 3.31
C PHE A 89 5.99 -11.50 3.82
N VAL A 90 6.17 -11.39 5.13
CA VAL A 90 7.45 -11.63 5.80
C VAL A 90 7.95 -13.07 5.53
N ASP A 91 7.03 -14.03 5.49
CA ASP A 91 7.39 -15.46 5.43
C ASP A 91 7.82 -15.93 4.04
N TYR A 92 7.32 -15.31 2.96
CA TYR A 92 7.59 -15.78 1.60
C TYR A 92 7.89 -14.68 0.58
N GLY A 93 8.11 -13.46 1.04
CA GLY A 93 8.46 -12.36 0.14
C GLY A 93 7.29 -11.94 -0.75
N LEU A 94 7.61 -11.45 -1.95
CA LEU A 94 6.60 -11.15 -2.97
C LEU A 94 6.10 -12.45 -3.61
N SER A 95 4.81 -12.70 -3.53
CA SER A 95 4.20 -13.95 -4.00
C SER A 95 2.79 -13.74 -4.55
N VAL A 96 2.38 -14.66 -5.42
CA VAL A 96 1.02 -14.68 -5.96
C VAL A 96 0.16 -15.57 -5.07
N GLN A 97 -0.87 -14.99 -4.48
CA GLN A 97 -1.78 -15.63 -3.55
C GLN A 97 -3.23 -15.61 -4.06
N ASP A 98 -4.11 -16.37 -3.41
CA ASP A 98 -5.54 -16.31 -3.70
C ASP A 98 -6.18 -15.03 -3.16
N LEU A 99 -7.01 -14.39 -3.96
CA LEU A 99 -7.79 -13.22 -3.55
C LEU A 99 -8.66 -13.49 -2.31
N SER A 100 -9.04 -14.75 -2.11
CA SER A 100 -10.00 -15.14 -1.07
C SER A 100 -9.57 -14.78 0.35
N HIS A 101 -8.25 -14.73 0.65
CA HIS A 101 -7.81 -14.39 2.00
C HIS A 101 -8.06 -12.91 2.36
N TYR A 102 -8.16 -12.02 1.35
CA TYR A 102 -8.59 -10.64 1.61
C TYR A 102 -10.01 -10.54 2.16
N LEU A 103 -10.84 -11.55 1.90
CA LEU A 103 -12.21 -11.60 2.42
C LEU A 103 -12.25 -11.87 3.93
N GLU A 104 -11.14 -12.26 4.53
CA GLU A 104 -11.02 -12.49 5.98
C GLU A 104 -10.73 -11.21 6.76
N TYR A 105 -10.25 -10.14 6.09
CA TYR A 105 -9.98 -8.85 6.74
C TYR A 105 -11.27 -8.19 7.22
N ASN A 106 -11.17 -7.42 8.31
CA ASN A 106 -12.29 -6.63 8.81
C ASN A 106 -12.66 -5.50 7.85
N GLU A 107 -11.64 -4.84 7.30
CA GLU A 107 -11.74 -3.81 6.29
C GLU A 107 -11.31 -4.38 4.94
N PHE A 108 -12.07 -4.07 3.90
CA PHE A 108 -11.79 -4.54 2.54
C PHE A 108 -12.15 -3.45 1.54
N CYS A 109 -11.23 -3.13 0.65
CA CYS A 109 -11.44 -2.11 -0.37
C CYS A 109 -10.81 -2.55 -1.69
N LEU A 110 -11.44 -2.17 -2.79
CA LEU A 110 -10.96 -2.39 -4.15
C LEU A 110 -10.81 -1.04 -4.83
N LEU A 111 -9.64 -0.81 -5.41
CA LEU A 111 -9.30 0.41 -6.13
C LEU A 111 -9.03 0.07 -7.59
N ARG A 112 -9.56 0.87 -8.48
CA ARG A 112 -9.25 0.84 -9.91
C ARG A 112 -8.32 1.99 -10.26
N VAL A 113 -7.18 1.68 -10.86
CA VAL A 113 -6.27 2.71 -11.35
C VAL A 113 -6.81 3.26 -12.67
N ASN A 114 -6.88 4.59 -12.78
CA ASN A 114 -7.31 5.32 -13.98
C ASN A 114 -6.21 5.25 -15.06
N ALA A 115 -6.11 4.10 -15.72
CA ALA A 115 -5.06 3.77 -16.68
C ALA A 115 -5.63 2.98 -17.86
N SER A 116 -4.96 3.05 -19.00
CA SER A 116 -5.31 2.18 -20.14
C SER A 116 -4.99 0.70 -19.84
N PRO A 117 -5.65 -0.23 -20.52
CA PRO A 117 -5.36 -1.66 -20.36
C PRO A 117 -3.87 -1.99 -20.54
N GLU A 118 -3.21 -1.37 -21.53
CA GLU A 118 -1.78 -1.62 -21.80
C GLU A 118 -0.88 -1.15 -20.63
N VAL A 119 -1.24 -0.06 -19.98
CA VAL A 119 -0.53 0.43 -18.78
C VAL A 119 -0.71 -0.52 -17.62
N LYS A 120 -1.93 -0.99 -17.38
CA LYS A 120 -2.24 -1.98 -16.33
C LYS A 120 -1.49 -3.30 -16.59
N GLU A 121 -1.48 -3.81 -17.82
CA GLU A 121 -0.74 -5.02 -18.18
C GLU A 121 0.77 -4.89 -17.90
N LYS A 122 1.37 -3.74 -18.26
CA LYS A 122 2.79 -3.48 -17.98
C LYS A 122 3.07 -3.38 -16.48
N ALA A 123 2.18 -2.76 -15.70
CA ALA A 123 2.31 -2.68 -14.27
C ALA A 123 2.23 -4.07 -13.62
N VAL A 124 1.28 -4.89 -14.04
CA VAL A 124 1.15 -6.29 -13.59
C VAL A 124 2.39 -7.12 -13.98
N ALA A 125 2.86 -6.99 -15.21
CA ALA A 125 4.06 -7.71 -15.68
C ALA A 125 5.30 -7.30 -14.88
N TYR A 126 5.46 -6.02 -14.58
CA TYR A 126 6.53 -5.53 -13.72
C TYR A 126 6.45 -6.15 -12.31
N ALA A 127 5.29 -6.09 -11.69
CA ALA A 127 5.09 -6.65 -10.35
C ALA A 127 5.38 -8.17 -10.31
N LEU A 128 4.87 -8.92 -11.28
CA LEU A 128 5.13 -10.37 -11.40
C LEU A 128 6.60 -10.69 -11.62
N GLY A 129 7.35 -9.83 -12.31
CA GLY A 129 8.80 -9.96 -12.52
C GLY A 129 9.61 -9.89 -11.22
N HIS A 130 9.01 -9.40 -10.12
CA HIS A 130 9.62 -9.30 -8.80
C HIS A 130 9.19 -10.43 -7.84
N GLN A 131 8.41 -11.40 -8.32
CA GLN A 131 8.01 -12.55 -7.51
C GLN A 131 9.21 -13.28 -6.92
N GLY A 132 9.13 -13.62 -5.64
CA GLY A 132 10.20 -14.29 -4.88
C GLY A 132 11.22 -13.33 -4.26
N GLN A 133 11.14 -12.04 -4.52
CA GLN A 133 12.01 -11.06 -3.88
C GLN A 133 11.62 -10.82 -2.42
N MET A 134 12.60 -10.32 -1.64
CA MET A 134 12.48 -10.19 -0.20
C MET A 134 11.48 -9.09 0.19
N PHE A 135 10.58 -9.45 1.09
CA PHE A 135 9.67 -8.50 1.72
C PHE A 135 10.30 -7.93 3.01
N TYR A 136 10.14 -6.62 3.18
CA TYR A 136 10.48 -5.92 4.39
C TYR A 136 9.45 -4.81 4.65
N PRO A 137 8.69 -4.85 5.78
CA PRO A 137 7.60 -3.91 6.02
C PRO A 137 8.00 -2.44 5.91
N ALA A 138 9.19 -2.09 6.41
CA ALA A 138 9.73 -0.74 6.37
C ALA A 138 10.58 -0.46 5.11
N ALA A 139 10.33 -1.14 4.00
CA ALA A 139 11.02 -0.83 2.74
C ALA A 139 10.64 0.58 2.26
N PHE A 140 11.60 1.49 2.24
CA PHE A 140 11.42 2.80 1.65
C PHE A 140 11.25 2.72 0.14
N LYS A 141 10.68 3.76 -0.46
CA LYS A 141 10.48 3.84 -1.91
C LYS A 141 11.79 3.70 -2.70
N GLN A 142 12.90 4.22 -2.18
CA GLN A 142 14.19 4.15 -2.85
C GLN A 142 14.82 2.75 -2.74
N GLY A 143 15.53 2.35 -3.81
CA GLY A 143 16.23 1.07 -3.91
C GLY A 143 15.33 -0.09 -4.35
N ASP A 144 15.95 -1.17 -4.78
CA ASP A 144 15.33 -2.33 -5.44
C ASP A 144 15.55 -3.67 -4.72
N ARG A 145 16.14 -3.63 -3.51
CA ARG A 145 16.49 -4.83 -2.76
C ARG A 145 15.36 -5.34 -1.85
N PHE A 146 14.54 -4.42 -1.37
CA PHE A 146 13.49 -4.72 -0.40
C PHE A 146 12.17 -4.14 -0.88
N TRP A 147 11.13 -4.93 -0.72
CA TRP A 147 9.79 -4.61 -1.14
C TRP A 147 8.83 -4.68 0.03
N ASN A 148 7.82 -3.86 0.02
CA ASN A 148 6.62 -4.06 0.81
C ASN A 148 5.39 -4.12 -0.11
N CYS A 149 4.24 -4.37 0.47
CA CYS A 149 3.00 -4.57 -0.27
C CYS A 149 2.57 -3.35 -1.11
N THR A 150 2.89 -2.13 -0.67
CA THR A 150 2.54 -0.89 -1.38
C THR A 150 3.60 -0.44 -2.36
N LYS A 151 4.89 -0.58 -2.00
CA LYS A 151 6.00 -0.17 -2.85
C LYS A 151 5.98 -0.85 -4.21
N ILE A 152 5.75 -2.17 -4.24
CA ILE A 152 5.71 -2.91 -5.51
C ILE A 152 4.60 -2.39 -6.42
N ILE A 153 3.44 -2.04 -5.86
CA ILE A 153 2.31 -1.49 -6.61
C ILE A 153 2.65 -0.09 -7.11
N TRP A 154 3.13 0.77 -6.21
CA TRP A 154 3.50 2.14 -6.55
C TRP A 154 4.55 2.19 -7.66
N GLU A 155 5.63 1.44 -7.54
CA GLU A 155 6.72 1.44 -8.52
C GLU A 155 6.28 0.87 -9.86
N ALA A 156 5.45 -0.18 -9.85
CA ALA A 156 4.88 -0.76 -11.06
C ALA A 156 4.12 0.29 -11.89
N TYR A 157 3.33 1.14 -11.25
CA TYR A 157 2.59 2.22 -11.92
C TYR A 157 3.45 3.45 -12.18
N LYS A 158 4.36 3.80 -11.28
CA LYS A 158 5.27 4.94 -11.44
C LYS A 158 6.11 4.81 -12.70
N LEU A 159 6.61 3.61 -13.00
CA LEU A 159 7.35 3.32 -14.23
C LEU A 159 6.50 3.45 -15.50
N GLN A 160 5.18 3.41 -15.37
CA GLN A 160 4.25 3.66 -16.46
C GLN A 160 3.76 5.12 -16.53
N GLY A 161 4.34 6.01 -15.70
CA GLY A 161 4.00 7.43 -15.66
C GLY A 161 2.84 7.80 -14.74
N ILE A 162 2.34 6.87 -13.91
CA ILE A 162 1.27 7.11 -12.96
C ILE A 162 1.83 7.06 -11.53
N ASP A 163 1.85 8.21 -10.86
CA ASP A 163 2.24 8.29 -9.46
C ASP A 163 1.02 8.07 -8.56
N LEU A 164 1.06 6.99 -7.80
CA LEU A 164 0.00 6.66 -6.85
C LEU A 164 0.20 7.30 -5.48
N ASP A 165 1.33 7.98 -5.26
CA ASP A 165 1.62 8.64 -4.00
C ASP A 165 1.12 10.08 -4.01
N PRO A 166 0.11 10.44 -3.20
CA PRO A 166 -0.46 11.78 -3.20
C PRO A 166 0.45 12.84 -2.55
N ILE A 167 1.36 12.44 -1.68
CA ILE A 167 2.13 13.35 -0.84
C ILE A 167 3.65 13.23 -0.96
N ASN A 168 4.14 12.34 -1.82
CA ASN A 168 5.57 12.07 -2.01
C ASN A 168 6.31 11.70 -0.72
N ASP A 169 5.69 10.86 0.12
CA ASP A 169 6.29 10.35 1.35
C ASP A 169 7.45 9.38 1.07
N LEU A 170 8.31 9.16 2.05
CA LEU A 170 9.43 8.19 1.97
C LEU A 170 8.93 6.74 1.94
N TRP A 171 7.78 6.49 2.52
CA TRP A 171 7.13 5.19 2.63
C TRP A 171 5.64 5.36 2.36
N MET A 172 4.99 4.36 1.78
CA MET A 172 3.56 4.37 1.53
C MET A 172 2.84 3.39 2.46
N ALA A 173 1.85 3.88 3.19
CA ALA A 173 0.87 3.02 3.84
C ALA A 173 -0.14 2.49 2.80
N PRO A 174 -0.76 1.32 3.03
CA PRO A 174 -1.84 0.84 2.16
C PRO A 174 -2.98 1.86 2.00
N GLN A 175 -3.32 2.57 3.06
CA GLN A 175 -4.34 3.62 3.05
C GLN A 175 -4.00 4.80 2.13
N SER A 176 -2.73 5.15 1.99
CA SER A 176 -2.31 6.26 1.11
C SER A 176 -2.73 6.04 -0.35
N LEU A 177 -2.90 4.78 -0.78
CA LEU A 177 -3.39 4.45 -2.11
C LEU A 177 -4.83 4.96 -2.35
N CYS A 178 -5.67 5.01 -1.31
CA CYS A 178 -7.04 5.52 -1.42
C CYS A 178 -7.09 7.04 -1.65
N ALA A 179 -6.08 7.77 -1.17
CA ALA A 179 -6.00 9.22 -1.32
C ALA A 179 -5.45 9.67 -2.69
N SER A 180 -4.99 8.74 -3.52
CA SER A 180 -4.47 9.06 -4.84
C SER A 180 -5.57 9.54 -5.79
N SER A 181 -5.35 10.66 -6.46
CA SER A 181 -6.24 11.14 -7.53
C SER A 181 -6.24 10.25 -8.78
N SER A 182 -5.31 9.30 -8.85
CA SER A 182 -5.17 8.36 -9.97
C SER A 182 -5.95 7.07 -9.78
N VAL A 183 -6.72 6.94 -8.68
CA VAL A 183 -7.55 5.75 -8.43
C VAL A 183 -9.02 6.11 -8.21
N GLU A 184 -9.89 5.15 -8.46
CA GLU A 184 -11.30 5.15 -8.12
C GLU A 184 -11.56 4.01 -7.12
N ILE A 185 -12.29 4.30 -6.05
CA ILE A 185 -12.78 3.28 -5.13
C ILE A 185 -13.98 2.59 -5.79
N ILE A 186 -13.80 1.36 -6.27
CA ILE A 186 -14.87 0.59 -6.92
C ILE A 186 -15.68 -0.26 -5.95
N TYR A 187 -15.12 -0.51 -4.77
CA TYR A 187 -15.80 -1.17 -3.66
C TYR A 187 -15.10 -0.85 -2.34
N GLU A 188 -15.89 -0.64 -1.31
CA GLU A 188 -15.38 -0.49 0.05
C GLU A 188 -16.38 -1.08 1.04
N LYS A 189 -15.88 -1.91 1.96
CA LYS A 189 -16.67 -2.45 3.06
C LYS A 189 -16.59 -1.51 4.26
N GLY A 190 -17.73 -1.32 4.94
CA GLY A 190 -17.77 -0.55 6.19
C GLY A 190 -18.13 0.93 6.02
N LEU A 191 -18.55 1.34 4.83
CA LEU A 191 -19.26 2.60 4.57
C LEU A 191 -20.75 2.40 4.55
#